data_90dbbd3c67a2c9fb45998e60f928d108
#
_entry.id   90dbbd3c67a2c9fb45998e60f928d108
#
_cell.length_a   1.000
_cell.length_b   1.000
_cell.length_c   1.000
_cell.angle_alpha   90.00
_cell.angle_beta   90.00
_cell.angle_gamma   90.00
#
_symmetry.space_group_name_H-M   'P 1'
#
loop_
_entity.id
_entity.type
_entity.pdbx_description
1 polymer ?
#
loop_
_entity_poly.entity_id
_entity_poly.type
_entity_poly.pdbx_seq_one_letter_code
_entity_poly.pdbx_strand_id
1 'polypeptide(L)'
;FHTAILYPTRKDLAFAFHRLRLVNYPITGASDHGVSEAIYLNDPDQNGVELYVDRPRDQWPTKKDGSIEMYTRSLDIASLMKEIE
;
A
#
# COMPACT_ATOMS: atom_id res chain seq x y z
N PHE A 1 0.83 -10.93 -15.97
CA PHE A 1 2.08 -10.30 -15.53
C PHE A 1 1.82 -9.39 -14.34
N HIS A 2 2.66 -9.46 -13.33
CA HIS A 2 2.50 -8.68 -12.11
C HIS A 2 3.83 -8.04 -11.73
N THR A 3 3.81 -6.71 -11.49
CA THR A 3 4.98 -5.96 -11.05
C THR A 3 4.70 -5.35 -9.69
N ALA A 4 5.62 -5.52 -8.73
CA ALA A 4 5.52 -4.93 -7.42
C ALA A 4 6.62 -3.87 -7.27
N ILE A 5 6.25 -2.67 -6.84
CA ILE A 5 7.16 -1.54 -6.66
C ILE A 5 7.15 -1.17 -5.18
N LEU A 6 8.29 -1.34 -4.54
CA LEU A 6 8.48 -0.99 -3.13
C LEU A 6 8.87 0.48 -3.00
N TYR A 7 8.12 1.22 -2.20
CA TYR A 7 8.44 2.62 -1.88
C TYR A 7 9.21 2.67 -0.56
N PRO A 8 10.18 3.58 -0.42
CA PRO A 8 11.02 3.64 0.77
C PRO A 8 10.28 4.14 2.02
N THR A 9 9.26 4.99 1.84
CA THR A 9 8.50 5.54 2.96
C THR A 9 7.01 5.56 2.64
N ARG A 10 6.21 5.63 3.69
CA ARG A 10 4.75 5.79 3.56
C ARG A 10 4.39 7.11 2.87
N LYS A 11 5.17 8.14 3.11
CA LYS A 11 5.00 9.45 2.45
C LYS A 11 5.17 9.33 0.93
N ASP A 12 6.18 8.57 0.48
CA ASP A 12 6.40 8.35 -0.95
C ASP A 12 5.23 7.60 -1.58
N LEU A 13 4.68 6.60 -0.90
CA LEU A 13 3.48 5.90 -1.37
C LEU A 13 2.28 6.86 -1.45
N ALA A 14 2.13 7.74 -0.45
CA ALA A 14 1.06 8.73 -0.44
C ALA A 14 1.16 9.68 -1.63
N PHE A 15 2.37 10.14 -1.97
CA PHE A 15 2.58 10.99 -3.15
C PHE A 15 2.23 10.24 -4.44
N ALA A 16 2.62 8.98 -4.54
CA ALA A 16 2.27 8.16 -5.72
C ALA A 16 0.76 8.04 -5.87
N PHE A 17 0.06 7.75 -4.79
CA PHE A 17 -1.39 7.68 -4.78
C PHE A 17 -2.04 9.00 -5.19
N HIS A 18 -1.53 10.11 -4.65
CA HIS A 18 -2.02 11.46 -4.97
C HIS A 18 -1.88 11.75 -6.46
N ARG A 19 -0.72 11.42 -7.07
CA ARG A 19 -0.50 11.61 -8.52
C ARG A 19 -1.49 10.80 -9.35
N LEU A 20 -1.77 9.56 -8.96
CA LEU A 20 -2.75 8.72 -9.65
C LEU A 20 -4.14 9.34 -9.60
N ARG A 21 -4.54 9.90 -8.47
CA ARG A 21 -5.82 10.58 -8.31
C ARG A 21 -5.94 11.82 -9.17
N LEU A 22 -4.85 12.60 -9.27
CA LEU A 22 -4.84 13.84 -10.08
C LEU A 22 -5.12 13.57 -11.55
N VAL A 23 -4.71 12.42 -12.07
CA VAL A 23 -4.95 12.05 -13.47
C VAL A 23 -6.11 11.06 -13.61
N ASN A 24 -6.85 10.81 -12.53
CA ASN A 24 -8.00 9.90 -12.51
C ASN A 24 -7.64 8.49 -12.98
N TYR A 25 -6.45 8.00 -12.66
CA TYR A 25 -6.04 6.66 -13.03
C TYR A 25 -6.83 5.63 -12.20
N PRO A 26 -7.44 4.61 -12.83
CA PRO A 26 -8.24 3.63 -12.10
C PRO A 26 -7.39 2.80 -11.14
N ILE A 27 -7.83 2.69 -9.90
CA ILE A 27 -7.21 1.86 -8.88
C ILE A 27 -8.13 0.67 -8.63
N THR A 28 -7.59 -0.56 -8.71
CA THR A 28 -8.38 -1.77 -8.58
C THR A 28 -8.58 -2.19 -7.13
N GLY A 29 -7.71 -1.73 -6.24
CA GLY A 29 -7.85 -2.02 -4.82
C GLY A 29 -6.74 -1.40 -3.99
N ALA A 30 -6.92 -1.46 -2.67
CA ALA A 30 -5.92 -1.01 -1.72
C ALA A 30 -6.10 -1.81 -0.43
N SER A 31 -5.00 -2.30 0.14
CA SER A 31 -5.05 -3.21 1.28
C SER A 31 -4.00 -2.88 2.32
N ASP A 32 -4.35 -3.18 3.57
CA ASP A 32 -3.44 -3.14 4.70
C ASP A 32 -3.20 -4.60 5.15
N HIS A 33 -1.97 -5.05 5.05
CA HIS A 33 -1.59 -6.42 5.40
C HIS A 33 -0.96 -6.52 6.80
N GLY A 34 -0.93 -5.43 7.56
CA GLY A 34 -0.30 -5.40 8.87
C GLY A 34 1.19 -5.15 8.81
N VAL A 35 1.90 -5.87 7.96
CA VAL A 35 3.35 -5.71 7.75
C VAL A 35 3.66 -4.75 6.60
N SER A 36 2.67 -4.46 5.75
CA SER A 36 2.80 -3.56 4.60
C SER A 36 1.45 -2.97 4.23
N GLU A 37 1.50 -1.88 3.46
CA GLU A 37 0.31 -1.25 2.87
C GLU A 37 0.52 -1.21 1.36
N ALA A 38 -0.54 -1.51 0.60
CA ALA A 38 -0.42 -1.68 -0.85
C ALA A 38 -1.58 -1.06 -1.60
N ILE A 39 -1.29 -0.58 -2.79
CA ILE A 39 -2.27 -0.05 -3.75
C ILE A 39 -2.11 -0.85 -5.04
N TYR A 40 -3.22 -1.31 -5.59
CA TYR A 40 -3.24 -2.17 -6.78
C TYR A 40 -3.87 -1.45 -7.96
N LEU A 41 -3.26 -1.59 -9.12
CA LEU A 41 -3.79 -1.06 -10.38
C LEU A 41 -3.33 -1.95 -11.54
N ASN A 42 -3.87 -1.70 -12.72
CA ASN A 42 -3.40 -2.35 -13.95
C ASN A 42 -2.72 -1.31 -14.82
N ASP A 43 -1.66 -1.73 -15.53
CA ASP A 43 -1.06 -0.90 -16.55
C ASP A 43 -1.96 -0.88 -17.81
N PRO A 44 -1.63 -0.07 -18.86
CA PRO A 44 -2.45 -0.03 -20.07
C PRO A 44 -2.60 -1.38 -20.77
N ASP A 45 -1.64 -2.29 -20.60
CA ASP A 45 -1.70 -3.64 -21.17
C ASP A 45 -2.40 -4.63 -20.25
N GLN A 46 -3.06 -4.15 -19.18
CA GLN A 46 -3.78 -4.95 -18.19
C GLN A 46 -2.89 -5.85 -17.34
N ASN A 47 -1.60 -5.56 -17.25
CA ASN A 47 -0.73 -6.22 -16.30
C ASN A 47 -0.93 -5.63 -14.90
N GLY A 48 -0.97 -6.48 -13.88
CA GLY A 48 -1.13 -6.04 -12.50
C GLY A 48 0.10 -5.30 -11.99
N VAL A 49 -0.14 -4.17 -11.32
CA VAL A 49 0.91 -3.38 -10.68
C VAL A 49 0.53 -3.17 -9.22
N GLU A 50 1.47 -3.46 -8.33
CA GLU A 50 1.31 -3.24 -6.89
C GLU A 50 2.32 -2.18 -6.44
N LEU A 51 1.80 -1.09 -5.84
CA LEU A 51 2.63 -0.05 -5.23
C LEU A 51 2.52 -0.26 -3.73
N TYR A 52 3.64 -0.50 -3.04
CA TYR A 52 3.56 -0.85 -1.63
C TYR A 52 4.70 -0.25 -0.81
N VAL A 53 4.47 -0.17 0.49
CA VAL A 53 5.46 0.22 1.48
C VAL A 53 5.41 -0.77 2.64
N ASP A 54 6.57 -1.20 3.12
CA ASP A 54 6.66 -2.04 4.30
C ASP A 54 6.53 -1.19 5.57
N ARG A 55 5.82 -1.72 6.58
CA ARG A 55 5.88 -1.11 7.90
C ARG A 55 7.21 -1.45 8.57
N PRO A 56 7.75 -0.54 9.40
CA PRO A 56 8.93 -0.89 10.22
C PRO A 56 8.67 -2.16 11.03
N ARG A 57 9.68 -3.00 11.14
CA ARG A 57 9.56 -4.32 11.77
C ARG A 57 8.98 -4.25 13.20
N ASP A 58 9.33 -3.20 13.95
CA ASP A 58 8.85 -2.98 15.31
C ASP A 58 7.37 -2.61 15.38
N GLN A 59 6.75 -2.29 14.24
CA GLN A 59 5.32 -1.98 14.15
C GLN A 59 4.49 -3.16 13.61
N TRP A 60 5.12 -4.28 13.31
CA TRP A 60 4.41 -5.44 12.78
C TRP A 60 3.52 -6.03 13.88
N PRO A 61 2.23 -6.31 13.56
CA PRO A 61 1.34 -6.92 14.54
C PRO A 61 1.81 -8.33 14.87
N THR A 62 1.69 -8.69 16.15
CA THR A 62 2.09 -10.00 16.64
C THR A 62 0.94 -10.66 17.37
N LYS A 63 0.89 -11.99 17.32
CA LYS A 63 -0.04 -12.80 18.10
C LYS A 63 0.49 -12.99 19.52
N LYS A 64 -0.36 -13.53 20.38
CA LYS A 64 0.01 -13.80 21.79
C LYS A 64 1.25 -14.68 21.93
N ASP A 65 1.49 -15.56 20.97
CA ASP A 65 2.64 -16.48 20.97
C ASP A 65 3.91 -15.85 20.41
N GLY A 66 3.88 -14.57 20.01
CA GLY A 66 5.01 -13.86 19.45
C GLY A 66 5.16 -13.98 17.96
N SER A 67 4.35 -14.78 17.29
CA SER A 67 4.40 -14.89 15.82
C SER A 67 3.76 -13.67 15.16
N ILE A 68 4.14 -13.41 13.89
CA ILE A 68 3.61 -12.28 13.13
C ILE A 68 2.16 -12.55 12.75
N GLU A 69 1.29 -11.56 12.99
CA GLU A 69 -0.10 -11.61 12.57
C GLU A 69 -0.26 -10.83 11.26
N MET A 70 -0.31 -11.55 10.15
CA MET A 70 -0.64 -10.96 8.85
C MET A 70 -2.15 -11.01 8.65
N TYR A 71 -2.69 -9.96 8.02
CA TYR A 71 -4.11 -9.87 7.72
C TYR A 71 -4.31 -9.10 6.42
N THR A 72 -5.54 -9.06 5.91
CA THR A 72 -5.91 -8.23 4.78
C THR A 72 -7.11 -7.40 5.18
N ARG A 73 -6.92 -6.10 5.26
CA ARG A 73 -7.96 -5.12 5.58
C ARG A 73 -7.95 -4.03 4.54
N SER A 74 -9.04 -3.27 4.45
CA SER A 74 -9.07 -2.09 3.60
C SER A 74 -8.02 -1.08 4.08
N LEU A 75 -7.26 -0.53 3.14
CA LEU A 75 -6.29 0.51 3.47
C LEU A 75 -7.00 1.77 3.94
N ASP A 76 -6.52 2.35 5.03
CA ASP A 76 -7.02 3.63 5.51
C ASP A 76 -6.42 4.75 4.67
N ILE A 77 -7.13 5.12 3.61
CA ILE A 77 -6.68 6.14 2.65
C ILE A 77 -6.57 7.51 3.32
N ALA A 78 -7.50 7.84 4.21
CA ALA A 78 -7.44 9.13 4.91
C ALA A 78 -6.17 9.24 5.76
N SER A 79 -5.78 8.17 6.44
CA SER A 79 -4.54 8.11 7.21
C SER A 79 -3.32 8.24 6.28
N LEU A 80 -3.32 7.53 5.15
CA LEU A 80 -2.22 7.61 4.18
C LEU A 80 -2.04 9.04 3.67
N MET A 81 -3.13 9.72 3.33
CA MET A 81 -3.06 11.08 2.78
C MET A 81 -2.59 12.11 3.79
N LYS A 82 -2.70 11.83 5.09
CA LYS A 82 -2.13 12.72 6.12
C LYS A 82 -0.62 12.82 6.04
N GLU A 83 0.06 11.85 5.43
CA GLU A 83 1.51 11.90 5.27
C GLU A 83 1.98 13.04 4.39
N ILE A 84 1.10 13.61 3.55
CA ILE A 84 1.44 14.68 2.60
C ILE A 84 0.60 15.96 2.82
N GLU A 85 -0.10 16.06 3.94
CA GLU A 85 -0.76 17.30 4.35
C GLU A 85 0.23 18.36 4.78
#